data_17cc186ad3a98bf2e40fdc7748365d6f
#
_entry.id   17cc186ad3a98bf2e40fdc7748365d6f
#
_cell.length_a   1.000
_cell.length_b   1.000
_cell.length_c   1.000
_cell.angle_alpha   90.00
_cell.angle_beta   90.00
_cell.angle_gamma   90.00
#
_symmetry.space_group_name_H-M   'P 1'
#
loop_
_entity.id
_entity.type
_entity.pdbx_description
1 polymer ?
#
loop_
_entity_poly.entity_id
_entity_poly.type
_entity_poly.pdbx_seq_one_letter_code
_entity_poly.pdbx_strand_id
1 'polypeptide(L)'
;HRLQDEGHWLDGGFYLGSQDLYQWLRELPELEKKGIGMTRISHINELYGGHEDLERLQRRDARFCNTCMMMTALGAVVSDTLEDGRVVSGVGGQYNFVAMAHALHNGRSILMFRALREQGHSAQSNVLWNYGHTTIPRHLRDIAVNEYGVANLRGASDEQCVKSMLSICDARFIPKLMKTAKRELKLDRGFE
;
A
#
# COMPACT_ATOMS: atom_id res chain seq x y z
N HIS A 1 17.12 -7.51 -22.14
CA HIS A 1 16.24 -6.58 -22.85
C HIS A 1 17.05 -5.33 -23.16
N ARG A 2 17.18 -4.97 -24.44
CA ARG A 2 17.70 -3.66 -24.81
C ARG A 2 16.53 -2.68 -24.82
N LEU A 3 16.73 -1.49 -24.24
CA LEU A 3 15.83 -0.38 -24.47
C LEU A 3 15.81 -0.09 -25.98
N GLN A 4 14.64 0.17 -26.53
CA GLN A 4 14.53 0.74 -27.88
C GLN A 4 15.19 2.13 -27.88
N ASP A 5 15.65 2.57 -29.04
CA ASP A 5 16.12 3.95 -29.19
C ASP A 5 15.04 4.90 -28.66
N GLU A 6 15.43 5.84 -27.78
CA GLU A 6 14.55 6.75 -27.04
C GLU A 6 13.64 6.12 -25.94
N GLY A 7 13.85 4.85 -25.60
CA GLY A 7 13.13 4.21 -24.48
C GLY A 7 13.62 4.68 -23.10
N HIS A 8 12.70 4.74 -22.13
CA HIS A 8 13.03 5.02 -20.73
C HIS A 8 13.16 3.72 -19.93
N TRP A 9 14.07 3.68 -18.99
CA TRP A 9 14.17 2.61 -17.99
C TRP A 9 13.45 2.99 -16.69
N LEU A 10 13.11 4.28 -16.52
CA LEU A 10 12.31 4.81 -15.42
C LEU A 10 11.40 5.92 -15.94
N ASP A 11 10.13 5.85 -15.61
CA ASP A 11 9.18 6.94 -15.80
C ASP A 11 8.71 7.45 -14.44
N GLY A 12 8.71 8.76 -14.25
CA GLY A 12 8.31 9.42 -13.02
C GLY A 12 7.40 10.63 -13.27
N GLY A 13 6.45 10.87 -12.36
CA GLY A 13 5.66 12.10 -12.33
C GLY A 13 6.27 13.15 -11.41
N PHE A 14 7.05 12.71 -10.43
CA PHE A 14 7.82 13.54 -9.47
C PHE A 14 8.81 12.64 -8.72
N TYR A 15 9.75 13.26 -8.02
CA TYR A 15 10.66 12.56 -7.12
C TYR A 15 10.43 12.98 -5.67
N LEU A 16 10.27 11.99 -4.81
CA LEU A 16 10.20 12.17 -3.36
C LEU A 16 11.02 11.06 -2.71
N GLY A 17 12.05 11.43 -1.94
CA GLY A 17 12.93 10.45 -1.32
C GLY A 17 13.94 11.05 -0.36
N SER A 18 14.98 10.29 -0.06
CA SER A 18 16.08 10.72 0.79
C SER A 18 17.01 11.74 0.11
N GLN A 19 17.84 12.39 0.90
CA GLN A 19 18.89 13.26 0.36
C GLN A 19 19.86 12.48 -0.55
N ASP A 20 20.12 11.22 -0.25
CA ASP A 20 20.98 10.35 -1.06
C ASP A 20 20.37 10.10 -2.44
N LEU A 21 19.02 9.90 -2.53
CA LEU A 21 18.34 9.80 -3.82
C LEU A 21 18.51 11.09 -4.63
N TYR A 22 18.33 12.24 -4.01
CA TYR A 22 18.49 13.51 -4.71
C TYR A 22 19.93 13.77 -5.14
N GLN A 23 20.90 13.37 -4.32
CA GLN A 23 22.32 13.46 -4.68
C GLN A 23 22.63 12.54 -5.86
N TRP A 24 22.20 11.29 -5.81
CA TRP A 24 22.35 10.35 -6.91
C TRP A 24 21.75 10.88 -8.21
N LEU A 25 20.53 11.44 -8.20
CA LEU A 25 19.92 12.05 -9.38
C LEU A 25 20.71 13.21 -9.96
N ARG A 26 21.34 14.02 -9.11
CA ARG A 26 22.21 15.13 -9.57
C ARG A 26 23.49 14.64 -10.23
N GLU A 27 24.05 13.56 -9.72
CA GLU A 27 25.33 12.99 -10.15
C GLU A 27 25.21 12.03 -11.33
N LEU A 28 23.99 11.66 -11.74
CA LEU A 28 23.77 10.77 -12.88
C LEU A 28 24.45 11.32 -14.15
N PRO A 29 25.20 10.48 -14.90
CA PRO A 29 25.71 10.84 -16.22
C PRO A 29 24.60 11.25 -17.16
N GLU A 30 24.85 12.17 -18.07
CA GLU A 30 23.86 12.68 -19.02
C GLU A 30 23.22 11.59 -19.88
N LEU A 31 23.97 10.54 -20.20
CA LEU A 31 23.46 9.39 -20.95
C LEU A 31 22.43 8.60 -20.14
N GLU A 32 22.63 8.44 -18.84
CA GLU A 32 21.70 7.75 -17.95
C GLU A 32 20.47 8.59 -17.66
N LYS A 33 20.61 9.92 -17.50
CA LYS A 33 19.49 10.85 -17.36
C LYS A 33 18.49 10.75 -18.53
N LYS A 34 18.97 10.53 -19.74
CA LYS A 34 18.10 10.34 -20.93
C LYS A 34 17.19 9.13 -20.81
N GLY A 35 17.54 8.14 -20.02
CA GLY A 35 16.71 6.96 -19.75
C GLY A 35 15.65 7.20 -18.66
N ILE A 36 15.56 8.42 -18.10
CA ILE A 36 14.53 8.79 -17.13
C ILE A 36 13.51 9.71 -17.79
N GLY A 37 12.30 9.21 -17.96
CA GLY A 37 11.16 9.98 -18.47
C GLY A 37 10.44 10.71 -17.33
N MET A 38 10.29 12.04 -17.46
CA MET A 38 9.39 12.82 -16.60
C MET A 38 8.11 13.10 -17.36
N THR A 39 6.99 12.60 -16.86
CA THR A 39 5.72 12.64 -17.58
C THR A 39 4.55 13.01 -16.67
N ARG A 40 3.37 13.21 -17.23
CA ARG A 40 2.15 13.47 -16.46
C ARG A 40 1.82 12.27 -15.58
N ILE A 41 1.30 12.53 -14.40
CA ILE A 41 1.02 11.48 -13.40
C ILE A 41 -0.01 10.45 -13.90
N SER A 42 -0.94 10.82 -14.76
CA SER A 42 -1.89 9.88 -15.36
C SER A 42 -1.22 8.81 -16.22
N HIS A 43 -0.08 9.11 -16.87
CA HIS A 43 0.70 8.10 -17.59
C HIS A 43 1.27 7.03 -16.65
N ILE A 44 1.53 7.40 -15.40
CA ILE A 44 2.10 6.51 -14.39
C ILE A 44 1.00 5.69 -13.68
N ASN A 45 -0.11 6.33 -13.28
CA ASN A 45 -1.07 5.76 -12.34
C ASN A 45 -2.47 5.50 -12.91
N GLU A 46 -2.66 5.64 -14.21
CA GLU A 46 -3.90 5.25 -14.88
C GLU A 46 -3.66 4.10 -15.86
N LEU A 47 -4.67 3.27 -16.00
CA LEU A 47 -4.69 2.16 -16.96
C LEU A 47 -5.60 2.46 -18.15
N TYR A 48 -6.55 3.39 -17.99
CA TYR A 48 -7.61 3.68 -18.94
C TYR A 48 -7.39 5.01 -19.66
N GLY A 49 -7.96 5.14 -20.86
CA GLY A 49 -8.01 6.41 -21.59
C GLY A 49 -6.86 6.67 -22.55
N GLY A 50 -6.11 5.62 -22.92
CA GLY A 50 -5.00 5.74 -23.86
C GLY A 50 -4.73 4.45 -24.61
N HIS A 51 -3.60 3.85 -24.39
CA HIS A 51 -3.17 2.59 -24.98
C HIS A 51 -3.33 1.42 -24.02
N GLU A 52 -4.54 1.18 -23.54
CA GLU A 52 -4.84 0.24 -22.45
C GLU A 52 -4.26 -1.16 -22.69
N ASP A 53 -4.39 -1.72 -23.89
CA ASP A 53 -3.85 -3.05 -24.21
C ASP A 53 -2.32 -3.09 -24.07
N LEU A 54 -1.63 -2.06 -24.56
CA LEU A 54 -0.18 -1.95 -24.44
C LEU A 54 0.23 -1.79 -22.97
N GLU A 55 -0.46 -0.93 -22.23
CA GLU A 55 -0.18 -0.69 -20.80
C GLU A 55 -0.42 -1.95 -19.97
N ARG A 56 -1.45 -2.74 -20.26
CA ARG A 56 -1.71 -4.03 -19.63
C ARG A 56 -0.59 -5.04 -19.90
N LEU A 57 -0.06 -5.09 -21.11
CA LEU A 57 1.07 -5.95 -21.48
C LEU A 57 2.36 -5.54 -20.78
N GLN A 58 2.65 -4.25 -20.72
CA GLN A 58 3.84 -3.70 -20.08
C GLN A 58 3.81 -3.84 -18.55
N ARG A 59 2.61 -3.79 -17.95
CA ARG A 59 2.40 -3.89 -16.48
C ARG A 59 1.99 -5.29 -16.03
N ARG A 60 2.19 -6.29 -16.86
CA ARG A 60 2.01 -7.68 -16.46
C ARG A 60 2.94 -8.02 -15.29
N ASP A 61 2.43 -8.75 -14.30
CA ASP A 61 3.15 -9.11 -13.08
C ASP A 61 3.64 -7.90 -12.25
N ALA A 62 3.06 -6.71 -12.42
CA ALA A 62 3.46 -5.51 -11.72
C ALA A 62 3.25 -5.59 -10.20
N ARG A 63 4.12 -4.91 -9.46
CA ARG A 63 4.06 -4.76 -7.99
C ARG A 63 3.97 -3.28 -7.66
N PHE A 64 2.85 -2.90 -7.04
CA PHE A 64 2.57 -1.51 -6.69
C PHE A 64 2.76 -1.31 -5.19
N CYS A 65 3.82 -0.62 -4.81
CA CYS A 65 4.17 -0.34 -3.42
C CYS A 65 3.69 1.06 -3.03
N ASN A 66 2.89 1.14 -1.98
CA ASN A 66 2.39 2.39 -1.40
C ASN A 66 2.50 2.35 0.12
N THR A 67 2.51 3.52 0.74
CA THR A 67 2.45 3.63 2.21
C THR A 67 1.07 4.07 2.65
N CYS A 68 0.65 3.59 3.82
CA CYS A 68 -0.57 4.04 4.49
C CYS A 68 -0.29 4.35 5.97
N MET A 69 -1.25 5.00 6.63
CA MET A 69 -1.11 5.32 8.05
C MET A 69 -1.51 4.14 8.94
N MET A 70 -2.62 3.51 8.62
CA MET A 70 -3.24 2.47 9.45
C MET A 70 -4.00 1.48 8.56
N MET A 71 -4.23 0.27 9.08
CA MET A 71 -5.03 -0.75 8.42
C MET A 71 -5.92 -1.47 9.43
N THR A 72 -7.16 -1.76 9.04
CA THR A 72 -8.05 -2.56 9.90
C THR A 72 -7.72 -4.05 9.78
N ALA A 73 -8.08 -4.83 10.79
CA ALA A 73 -7.91 -6.29 10.80
C ALA A 73 -8.65 -7.00 9.64
N LEU A 74 -9.62 -6.37 9.01
CA LEU A 74 -10.33 -6.86 7.84
C LEU A 74 -9.78 -6.29 6.52
N GLY A 75 -8.71 -5.48 6.57
CA GLY A 75 -7.97 -5.00 5.39
C GLY A 75 -8.46 -3.68 4.78
N ALA A 76 -9.31 -2.91 5.46
CA ALA A 76 -9.58 -1.53 5.06
C ALA A 76 -8.40 -0.63 5.45
N VAL A 77 -8.07 0.34 4.61
CA VAL A 77 -6.85 1.16 4.73
C VAL A 77 -7.19 2.63 4.93
N VAL A 78 -6.42 3.28 5.77
CA VAL A 78 -6.53 4.72 6.07
C VAL A 78 -5.21 5.41 5.74
N SER A 79 -5.26 6.47 4.94
CA SER A 79 -4.05 7.16 4.46
C SER A 79 -4.13 8.67 4.49
N ASP A 80 -5.29 9.28 4.63
CA ASP A 80 -5.47 10.71 4.39
C ASP A 80 -6.25 11.45 5.48
N THR A 81 -7.19 10.78 6.16
CA THR A 81 -8.12 11.43 7.09
C THR A 81 -8.13 10.73 8.46
N LEU A 82 -8.15 11.50 9.54
CA LEU A 82 -8.26 11.01 10.90
C LEU A 82 -9.73 10.77 11.30
N GLU A 83 -9.92 10.06 12.40
CA GLU A 83 -11.25 9.67 12.89
C GLU A 83 -12.15 10.87 13.25
N ASP A 84 -11.53 11.99 13.63
CA ASP A 84 -12.21 13.27 13.89
C ASP A 84 -12.60 14.05 12.61
N GLY A 85 -12.36 13.46 11.42
CA GLY A 85 -12.63 14.06 10.11
C GLY A 85 -11.54 15.00 9.60
N ARG A 86 -10.46 15.18 10.34
CA ARG A 86 -9.36 16.06 9.95
C ARG A 86 -8.52 15.42 8.86
N VAL A 87 -8.45 16.08 7.70
CA VAL A 87 -7.59 15.68 6.59
C VAL A 87 -6.14 16.04 6.91
N VAL A 88 -5.24 15.07 6.90
CA VAL A 88 -3.82 15.24 7.23
C VAL A 88 -2.89 14.98 6.04
N SER A 89 -3.42 14.44 4.95
CA SER A 89 -2.68 14.18 3.72
C SER A 89 -3.62 14.22 2.52
N GLY A 90 -3.08 14.43 1.33
CA GLY A 90 -3.78 14.14 0.09
C GLY A 90 -3.83 12.63 -0.15
N VAL A 91 -4.87 12.15 -0.82
CA VAL A 91 -5.00 10.74 -1.22
C VAL A 91 -3.92 10.34 -2.23
N GLY A 92 -3.51 11.28 -3.10
CA GLY A 92 -2.51 11.03 -4.15
C GLY A 92 -2.95 9.93 -5.12
N GLY A 93 -1.99 9.19 -5.65
CA GLY A 93 -2.21 8.09 -6.60
C GLY A 93 -2.45 6.71 -5.97
N GLN A 94 -2.54 6.61 -4.65
CA GLN A 94 -2.61 5.32 -3.96
C GLN A 94 -3.79 4.47 -4.44
N TYR A 95 -4.99 5.05 -4.52
CA TYR A 95 -6.17 4.31 -4.99
C TYR A 95 -5.98 3.80 -6.42
N ASN A 96 -5.44 4.63 -7.32
CA ASN A 96 -5.21 4.27 -8.71
C ASN A 96 -4.27 3.06 -8.84
N PHE A 97 -3.16 3.06 -8.10
CA PHE A 97 -2.22 1.93 -8.08
C PHE A 97 -2.84 0.65 -7.49
N VAL A 98 -3.62 0.78 -6.42
CA VAL A 98 -4.32 -0.37 -5.82
C VAL A 98 -5.35 -0.93 -6.80
N ALA A 99 -6.15 -0.08 -7.44
CA ALA A 99 -7.14 -0.49 -8.43
C ALA A 99 -6.48 -1.16 -9.65
N MET A 100 -5.39 -0.58 -10.17
CA MET A 100 -4.60 -1.21 -11.25
C MET A 100 -4.09 -2.59 -10.87
N ALA A 101 -3.58 -2.77 -9.65
CA ALA A 101 -3.08 -4.07 -9.20
C ALA A 101 -4.14 -5.17 -9.25
N HIS A 102 -5.42 -4.81 -9.08
CA HIS A 102 -6.54 -5.75 -9.18
C HIS A 102 -7.04 -5.94 -10.63
N ALA A 103 -6.82 -4.97 -11.50
CA ALA A 103 -7.22 -5.02 -12.91
C ALA A 103 -6.20 -5.71 -13.82
N LEU A 104 -4.94 -5.82 -13.39
CA LEU A 104 -3.83 -6.35 -14.18
C LEU A 104 -3.60 -7.83 -13.94
N HIS A 105 -3.15 -8.54 -14.98
CA HIS A 105 -2.75 -9.94 -14.87
C HIS A 105 -1.62 -10.10 -13.84
N ASN A 106 -1.89 -10.89 -12.79
CA ASN A 106 -0.97 -11.15 -11.68
C ASN A 106 -0.39 -9.90 -11.02
N GLY A 107 -1.07 -8.74 -11.15
CA GLY A 107 -0.70 -7.50 -10.45
C GLY A 107 -0.93 -7.64 -8.94
N ARG A 108 -0.05 -7.06 -8.12
CA ARG A 108 -0.15 -7.08 -6.65
C ARG A 108 -0.02 -5.68 -6.08
N SER A 109 -0.90 -5.35 -5.15
CA SER A 109 -0.82 -4.16 -4.32
C SER A 109 -0.14 -4.48 -3.00
N ILE A 110 0.90 -3.72 -2.67
CA ILE A 110 1.67 -3.86 -1.44
C ILE A 110 1.52 -2.55 -0.66
N LEU A 111 0.85 -2.62 0.49
CA LEU A 111 0.64 -1.47 1.37
C LEU A 111 1.54 -1.60 2.60
N MET A 112 2.43 -0.64 2.74
CA MET A 112 3.42 -0.59 3.81
C MET A 112 2.97 0.40 4.88
N PHE A 113 3.13 0.05 6.16
CA PHE A 113 2.82 0.94 7.27
C PHE A 113 3.62 0.56 8.52
N ARG A 114 3.79 1.47 9.44
CA ARG A 114 4.37 1.15 10.75
C ARG A 114 3.31 0.47 11.62
N ALA A 115 3.65 -0.64 12.26
CA ALA A 115 2.72 -1.34 13.16
C ALA A 115 2.26 -0.46 14.33
N LEU A 116 3.10 0.49 14.73
CA LEU A 116 2.88 1.40 15.85
C LEU A 116 3.05 2.86 15.44
N ARG A 117 2.35 3.72 16.18
CA ARG A 117 2.66 5.14 16.29
C ARG A 117 2.91 5.48 17.75
N GLU A 118 3.93 6.27 18.00
CA GLU A 118 4.25 6.79 19.32
C GLU A 118 3.74 8.23 19.44
N GLN A 119 3.08 8.55 20.53
CA GLN A 119 2.61 9.88 20.83
C GLN A 119 2.97 10.20 22.30
N GLY A 120 4.10 10.89 22.47
CA GLY A 120 4.70 11.10 23.79
C GLY A 120 5.12 9.77 24.42
N HIS A 121 4.59 9.47 25.61
CA HIS A 121 4.86 8.22 26.33
C HIS A 121 3.86 7.09 26.01
N SER A 122 2.93 7.28 25.09
CA SER A 122 1.93 6.27 24.73
C SER A 122 2.20 5.70 23.34
N ALA A 123 2.16 4.38 23.22
CA ALA A 123 2.16 3.69 21.94
C ALA A 123 0.72 3.34 21.55
N GLN A 124 0.40 3.45 20.26
CA GLN A 124 -0.88 3.06 19.70
C GLN A 124 -0.66 2.13 18.50
N SER A 125 -1.50 1.10 18.39
CA SER A 125 -1.46 0.23 17.22
C SER A 125 -1.97 0.93 15.97
N ASN A 126 -1.33 0.69 14.85
CA ASN A 126 -1.83 1.03 13.52
C ASN A 126 -2.55 -0.16 12.85
N VAL A 127 -2.56 -1.33 13.48
CA VAL A 127 -3.51 -2.39 13.19
C VAL A 127 -4.74 -2.18 14.07
N LEU A 128 -5.87 -1.85 13.46
CA LEU A 128 -7.09 -1.43 14.14
C LEU A 128 -8.22 -2.44 13.92
N TRP A 129 -9.21 -2.47 14.79
CA TRP A 129 -10.42 -3.23 14.51
C TRP A 129 -11.34 -2.49 13.54
N ASN A 130 -11.57 -1.23 13.80
CA ASN A 130 -12.43 -0.34 13.04
C ASN A 130 -11.87 1.07 13.01
N TYR A 131 -12.25 1.86 12.02
CA TYR A 131 -11.90 3.27 11.89
C TYR A 131 -13.00 4.03 11.16
N GLY A 132 -13.26 5.27 11.54
CA GLY A 132 -14.35 6.09 11.01
C GLY A 132 -14.16 6.58 9.56
N HIS A 133 -12.97 6.38 8.99
CA HIS A 133 -12.65 6.79 7.62
C HIS A 133 -11.94 5.66 6.87
N THR A 134 -12.11 5.60 5.56
CA THR A 134 -11.48 4.57 4.71
C THR A 134 -11.00 5.18 3.40
N THR A 135 -9.71 5.07 3.12
CA THR A 135 -9.11 5.47 1.84
C THR A 135 -9.18 4.34 0.81
N ILE A 136 -8.78 3.13 1.20
CA ILE A 136 -8.89 1.93 0.36
C ILE A 136 -9.87 0.95 1.02
N PRO A 137 -10.97 0.61 0.35
CA PRO A 137 -11.96 -0.30 0.90
C PRO A 137 -11.43 -1.74 0.96
N ARG A 138 -11.95 -2.54 1.92
CA ARG A 138 -11.47 -3.89 2.20
C ARG A 138 -11.55 -4.88 1.03
N HIS A 139 -12.42 -4.66 0.06
CA HIS A 139 -12.50 -5.55 -1.11
C HIS A 139 -11.31 -5.40 -2.08
N LEU A 140 -10.51 -4.34 -1.93
CA LEU A 140 -9.24 -4.15 -2.62
C LEU A 140 -8.02 -4.52 -1.75
N ARG A 141 -8.21 -5.27 -0.66
CA ARG A 141 -7.13 -5.76 0.18
C ARG A 141 -6.24 -6.74 -0.60
N ASP A 142 -4.93 -6.66 -0.38
CA ASP A 142 -3.96 -7.56 -1.01
C ASP A 142 -2.82 -7.88 -0.05
N ILE A 143 -1.67 -7.23 -0.14
CA ILE A 143 -0.53 -7.47 0.73
C ILE A 143 -0.35 -6.28 1.68
N ALA A 144 -0.28 -6.56 2.97
CA ALA A 144 0.09 -5.62 4.01
C ALA A 144 1.49 -5.97 4.54
N VAL A 145 2.35 -4.95 4.70
CA VAL A 145 3.74 -5.12 5.16
C VAL A 145 4.03 -4.10 6.25
N ASN A 146 4.66 -4.55 7.32
CA ASN A 146 5.24 -3.68 8.32
C ASN A 146 6.51 -4.30 8.92
N GLU A 147 7.08 -3.71 9.96
CA GLU A 147 8.31 -4.16 10.60
C GLU A 147 8.23 -5.54 11.25
N TYR A 148 7.02 -6.06 11.49
CA TYR A 148 6.83 -7.41 12.06
C TYR A 148 6.65 -8.48 10.99
N GLY A 149 6.31 -8.14 9.75
CA GLY A 149 6.17 -9.12 8.69
C GLY A 149 5.22 -8.75 7.56
N VAL A 150 4.67 -9.79 6.92
CA VAL A 150 3.83 -9.70 5.73
C VAL A 150 2.52 -10.45 5.96
N ALA A 151 1.40 -9.78 5.70
CA ALA A 151 0.07 -10.38 5.67
C ALA A 151 -0.48 -10.40 4.24
N ASN A 152 -0.78 -11.59 3.71
CA ASN A 152 -1.43 -11.75 2.41
C ASN A 152 -2.95 -11.89 2.62
N LEU A 153 -3.71 -10.91 2.14
CA LEU A 153 -5.14 -10.78 2.39
C LEU A 153 -6.00 -11.01 1.14
N ARG A 154 -5.38 -11.13 -0.05
CA ARG A 154 -6.12 -11.33 -1.31
C ARG A 154 -6.79 -12.72 -1.32
N GLY A 155 -8.11 -12.75 -1.52
CA GLY A 155 -8.89 -13.98 -1.55
C GLY A 155 -9.09 -14.66 -0.20
N ALA A 156 -8.59 -14.06 0.88
CA ALA A 156 -8.72 -14.60 2.23
C ALA A 156 -10.12 -14.33 2.81
N SER A 157 -10.63 -15.29 3.61
CA SER A 157 -11.82 -15.09 4.42
C SER A 157 -11.59 -14.03 5.50
N ASP A 158 -12.66 -13.54 6.13
CA ASP A 158 -12.52 -12.57 7.23
C ASP A 158 -11.68 -13.13 8.38
N GLU A 159 -11.87 -14.40 8.74
CA GLU A 159 -11.07 -15.07 9.76
C GLU A 159 -9.58 -15.16 9.39
N GLN A 160 -9.29 -15.55 8.15
CA GLN A 160 -7.91 -15.61 7.64
C GLN A 160 -7.27 -14.22 7.64
N CYS A 161 -8.01 -13.17 7.26
CA CYS A 161 -7.52 -11.80 7.32
C CYS A 161 -7.18 -11.39 8.75
N VAL A 162 -8.08 -11.65 9.71
CA VAL A 162 -7.83 -11.34 11.12
C VAL A 162 -6.56 -12.05 11.61
N LYS A 163 -6.43 -13.36 11.35
CA LYS A 163 -5.23 -14.13 11.74
C LYS A 163 -3.96 -13.55 11.13
N SER A 164 -3.97 -13.24 9.83
CA SER A 164 -2.83 -12.65 9.14
C SER A 164 -2.48 -11.25 9.65
N MET A 165 -3.47 -10.42 9.97
CA MET A 165 -3.22 -9.09 10.52
C MET A 165 -2.75 -9.13 11.98
N LEU A 166 -3.21 -10.11 12.76
CA LEU A 166 -2.69 -10.34 14.12
C LEU A 166 -1.23 -10.75 14.10
N SER A 167 -0.78 -11.55 13.12
CA SER A 167 0.63 -11.97 13.02
C SER A 167 1.62 -10.84 12.73
N ILE A 168 1.13 -9.70 12.22
CA ILE A 168 1.92 -8.48 12.00
C ILE A 168 1.54 -7.34 12.95
N CYS A 169 0.78 -7.63 14.01
CA CYS A 169 0.41 -6.66 15.04
C CYS A 169 1.41 -6.70 16.18
N ASP A 170 1.67 -5.54 16.81
CA ASP A 170 2.47 -5.52 18.03
C ASP A 170 1.78 -6.31 19.15
N ALA A 171 2.54 -7.17 19.83
CA ALA A 171 2.06 -8.12 20.82
C ALA A 171 1.21 -7.48 21.95
N ARG A 172 1.49 -6.23 22.30
CA ARG A 172 0.75 -5.48 23.34
C ARG A 172 -0.73 -5.28 22.98
N PHE A 173 -1.07 -5.26 21.69
CA PHE A 173 -2.42 -4.95 21.20
C PHE A 173 -3.19 -6.18 20.74
N ILE A 174 -2.51 -7.32 20.52
CA ILE A 174 -3.13 -8.58 20.10
C ILE A 174 -4.29 -9.00 20.99
N PRO A 175 -4.18 -9.03 22.35
CA PRO A 175 -5.27 -9.50 23.20
C PRO A 175 -6.57 -8.71 23.03
N LYS A 176 -6.47 -7.38 22.86
CA LYS A 176 -7.63 -6.51 22.64
C LYS A 176 -8.29 -6.79 21.29
N LEU A 177 -7.51 -6.92 20.24
CA LEU A 177 -8.03 -7.24 18.88
C LEU A 177 -8.67 -8.62 18.83
N MET A 178 -8.03 -9.65 19.41
CA MET A 178 -8.56 -11.00 19.49
C MET A 178 -9.91 -11.05 20.25
N LYS A 179 -9.99 -10.38 21.40
CA LYS A 179 -11.24 -10.30 22.17
C LYS A 179 -12.37 -9.71 21.34
N THR A 180 -12.10 -8.66 20.57
CA THR A 180 -13.10 -8.04 19.69
C THR A 180 -13.47 -8.95 18.53
N ALA A 181 -12.48 -9.57 17.87
CA ALA A 181 -12.69 -10.49 16.77
C ALA A 181 -13.56 -11.71 17.15
N LYS A 182 -13.30 -12.30 18.33
CA LYS A 182 -14.10 -13.41 18.88
C LYS A 182 -15.54 -12.98 19.19
N ARG A 183 -15.71 -11.79 19.78
CA ARG A 183 -17.04 -11.23 20.09
C ARG A 183 -17.88 -11.02 18.82
N GLU A 184 -17.24 -10.56 17.75
CA GLU A 184 -17.90 -10.26 16.47
C GLU A 184 -17.92 -11.46 15.49
N LEU A 185 -17.60 -12.66 15.99
CA LEU A 185 -17.60 -13.93 15.24
C LEU A 185 -16.74 -13.89 13.96
N LYS A 186 -15.67 -13.10 13.98
CA LYS A 186 -14.64 -13.04 12.92
C LYS A 186 -13.41 -13.87 13.23
N LEU A 187 -13.39 -14.52 14.38
CA LEU A 187 -12.33 -15.41 14.83
C LEU A 187 -12.96 -16.52 15.67
N ASP A 188 -12.50 -17.75 15.50
CA ASP A 188 -12.92 -18.88 16.31
C ASP A 188 -12.68 -18.60 17.81
N ARG A 189 -13.63 -19.02 18.66
CA ARG A 189 -13.55 -18.77 20.11
C ARG A 189 -12.39 -19.50 20.78
N GLY A 190 -11.99 -20.65 20.23
CA GLY A 190 -10.86 -21.46 20.69
C GLY A 190 -9.49 -21.04 20.15
N PHE A 191 -9.43 -20.02 19.28
CA PHE A 191 -8.14 -19.52 18.76
C PHE A 191 -7.33 -18.86 19.88
N GLU A 192 -6.05 -19.25 20.06
CA GLU A 192 -5.10 -18.76 21.07
C GLU A 192 -3.98 -17.91 20.44
#